data_c9d40b3628d4a606b8376bca27cfa346
#
_entry.id   c9d40b3628d4a606b8376bca27cfa346
#
_cell.length_a   1.000
_cell.length_b   1.000
_cell.length_c   1.000
_cell.angle_alpha   90.00
_cell.angle_beta   90.00
_cell.angle_gamma   90.00
#
_symmetry.space_group_name_H-M   'P 1'
#
loop_
_entity.id
_entity.type
_entity.pdbx_description
1 polymer ?
#
loop_
_entity_poly.entity_id
_entity_poly.type
_entity_poly.pdbx_seq_one_letter_code
_entity_poly.pdbx_strand_id
1 'polypeptide(L)'
;MTTEYLLRREMDHVLAALTPSNRLVCRVCLQTGLRVGDVVSLKTRDLKGQFWIVESKTKKRRRVNLPRDLLNQITAQAGEVWAFPGRKPGQHRTRQAVWADVKRAAKAFRIRQNVAPHSFRKVYAVELLRRCGDVKRVQRALNHSDCATTMVYVMAAELLDAKRRGKSKPS
;
A
#
# COMPACT_ATOMS: atom_id res chain seq x y z
N MET A 1 15.72 -8.07 5.24
CA MET A 1 14.51 -8.91 5.41
C MET A 1 13.46 -8.51 4.40
N THR A 2 12.94 -9.48 3.64
CA THR A 2 11.89 -9.23 2.64
C THR A 2 10.54 -9.11 3.34
N THR A 3 9.76 -8.07 3.01
CA THR A 3 8.38 -7.94 3.50
C THR A 3 7.50 -9.01 2.91
N GLU A 4 6.51 -9.49 3.67
CA GLU A 4 5.63 -10.58 3.27
C GLU A 4 4.27 -10.08 2.79
N TYR A 5 3.56 -10.95 2.06
CA TYR A 5 2.17 -10.75 1.70
C TYR A 5 1.28 -10.95 2.93
N LEU A 6 0.27 -10.12 3.07
CA LEU A 6 -0.74 -10.21 4.12
C LEU A 6 -2.05 -10.72 3.54
N LEU A 7 -2.74 -11.50 4.36
CA LEU A 7 -4.12 -11.83 4.06
C LEU A 7 -5.03 -10.64 4.32
N ARG A 8 -6.16 -10.61 3.65
CA ARG A 8 -7.12 -9.51 3.78
C ARG A 8 -7.47 -9.22 5.24
N ARG A 9 -7.80 -10.24 6.03
CA ARG A 9 -8.14 -10.09 7.45
C ARG A 9 -6.99 -9.52 8.28
N GLU A 10 -5.77 -10.00 8.07
CA GLU A 10 -4.58 -9.49 8.77
C GLU A 10 -4.32 -8.03 8.43
N MET A 11 -4.49 -7.67 7.16
CA MET A 11 -4.35 -6.30 6.70
C MET A 11 -5.40 -5.37 7.31
N ASP A 12 -6.66 -5.81 7.40
CA ASP A 12 -7.75 -5.03 8.02
C ASP A 12 -7.46 -4.80 9.51
N HIS A 13 -6.91 -5.78 10.23
CA HIS A 13 -6.45 -5.62 11.61
C HIS A 13 -5.33 -4.57 11.72
N VAL A 14 -4.31 -4.66 10.85
CA VAL A 14 -3.22 -3.66 10.84
C VAL A 14 -3.79 -2.26 10.58
N LEU A 15 -4.63 -2.10 9.55
CA LEU A 15 -5.26 -0.82 9.22
C LEU A 15 -6.06 -0.25 10.38
N ALA A 16 -6.83 -1.10 11.10
CA ALA A 16 -7.64 -0.67 12.23
C ALA A 16 -6.80 -0.08 13.38
N ALA A 17 -5.58 -0.61 13.61
CA ALA A 17 -4.69 -0.17 14.68
C ALA A 17 -3.77 0.99 14.30
N LEU A 18 -3.73 1.42 13.05
CA LEU A 18 -2.93 2.56 12.63
C LEU A 18 -3.54 3.88 13.11
N THR A 19 -2.66 4.86 13.37
CA THR A 19 -3.09 6.25 13.55
C THR A 19 -3.84 6.74 12.30
N PRO A 20 -4.83 7.64 12.43
CA PRO A 20 -5.71 8.02 11.32
C PRO A 20 -4.96 8.40 10.04
N SER A 21 -3.96 9.28 10.14
CA SER A 21 -3.19 9.73 8.98
C SER A 21 -2.36 8.60 8.35
N ASN A 22 -1.71 7.74 9.15
CA ASN A 22 -0.94 6.60 8.62
C ASN A 22 -1.85 5.54 7.99
N ARG A 23 -3.07 5.37 8.53
CA ARG A 23 -4.10 4.52 7.93
C ARG A 23 -4.45 4.98 6.52
N LEU A 24 -4.65 6.28 6.33
CA LEU A 24 -4.93 6.85 5.00
C LEU A 24 -3.75 6.65 4.04
N VAL A 25 -2.50 6.86 4.48
CA VAL A 25 -1.31 6.56 3.68
C VAL A 25 -1.32 5.09 3.21
N CYS A 26 -1.55 4.16 4.13
CA CYS A 26 -1.58 2.72 3.82
C CYS A 26 -2.76 2.36 2.90
N ARG A 27 -3.94 2.98 3.08
CA ARG A 27 -5.08 2.81 2.17
C ARG A 27 -4.78 3.30 0.76
N VAL A 28 -4.06 4.42 0.61
CA VAL A 28 -3.60 4.87 -0.72
C VAL A 28 -2.65 3.86 -1.35
N CYS A 29 -1.66 3.33 -0.59
CA CYS A 29 -0.77 2.28 -1.09
C CYS A 29 -1.54 1.04 -1.56
N LEU A 30 -2.55 0.62 -0.77
CA LEU A 30 -3.42 -0.52 -1.07
C LEU A 30 -4.30 -0.30 -2.31
N GLN A 31 -4.84 0.91 -2.48
CA GLN A 31 -5.75 1.24 -3.57
C GLN A 31 -5.03 1.51 -4.89
N THR A 32 -3.81 2.04 -4.83
CA THR A 32 -3.09 2.52 -6.01
C THR A 32 -1.83 1.73 -6.32
N GLY A 33 -1.31 0.97 -5.36
CA GLY A 33 -0.01 0.33 -5.45
C GLY A 33 1.18 1.29 -5.45
N LEU A 34 1.01 2.56 -5.06
CA LEU A 34 2.12 3.51 -4.92
C LEU A 34 3.08 3.10 -3.80
N ARG A 35 4.33 3.52 -3.91
CA ARG A 35 5.28 3.40 -2.80
C ARG A 35 4.95 4.41 -1.71
N VAL A 36 5.16 4.02 -0.45
CA VAL A 36 4.87 4.90 0.70
C VAL A 36 5.56 6.26 0.58
N GLY A 37 6.80 6.31 0.03
CA GLY A 37 7.51 7.56 -0.20
C GLY A 37 6.78 8.50 -1.16
N ASP A 38 6.22 7.95 -2.23
CA ASP A 38 5.47 8.73 -3.21
C ASP A 38 4.13 9.21 -2.64
N VAL A 39 3.50 8.39 -1.77
CA VAL A 39 2.24 8.77 -1.11
C VAL A 39 2.43 9.90 -0.11
N VAL A 40 3.42 9.80 0.78
CA VAL A 40 3.62 10.84 1.82
C VAL A 40 4.07 12.18 1.24
N SER A 41 4.66 12.18 0.04
CA SER A 41 5.09 13.39 -0.67
C SER A 41 4.02 13.98 -1.61
N LEU A 42 2.77 13.49 -1.57
CA LEU A 42 1.67 14.10 -2.32
C LEU A 42 1.38 15.52 -1.82
N LYS A 43 1.24 16.44 -2.75
CA LYS A 43 0.89 17.83 -2.43
C LYS A 43 -0.62 18.01 -2.40
N THR A 44 -1.10 18.85 -1.49
CA THR A 44 -2.52 19.16 -1.33
C THR A 44 -3.13 19.69 -2.63
N ARG A 45 -2.41 20.54 -3.35
CA ARG A 45 -2.86 21.10 -4.63
C ARG A 45 -3.11 20.05 -5.72
N ASP A 46 -2.48 18.87 -5.60
CA ASP A 46 -2.59 17.78 -6.60
C ASP A 46 -3.71 16.79 -6.23
N LEU A 47 -4.37 16.96 -5.07
CA LEU A 47 -5.45 16.10 -4.62
C LEU A 47 -6.70 16.29 -5.48
N LYS A 48 -6.85 15.39 -6.45
CA LYS A 48 -8.01 15.28 -7.35
C LYS A 48 -8.42 13.82 -7.42
N GLY A 49 -9.62 13.52 -7.88
CA GLY A 49 -10.07 12.14 -8.11
C GLY A 49 -9.11 11.39 -9.05
N GLN A 50 -8.49 12.14 -9.96
CA GLN A 50 -7.53 11.64 -10.93
C GLN A 50 -6.41 12.65 -11.13
N PHE A 51 -5.15 12.22 -10.97
CA PHE A 51 -3.96 13.07 -11.10
C PHE A 51 -2.74 12.29 -11.59
N TRP A 52 -1.70 13.01 -11.98
CA TRP A 52 -0.43 12.44 -12.39
C TRP A 52 0.65 12.67 -11.32
N ILE A 53 1.47 11.65 -11.09
CA ILE A 53 2.67 11.75 -10.27
C ILE A 53 3.90 11.32 -11.06
N VAL A 54 5.07 11.79 -10.63
CA VAL A 54 6.36 11.25 -11.05
C VAL A 54 6.89 10.43 -9.88
N GLU A 55 7.00 9.12 -10.05
CA GLU A 55 7.49 8.23 -9.01
C GLU A 55 8.97 8.55 -8.69
N SER A 56 9.29 8.70 -7.41
CA SER A 56 10.62 9.11 -6.94
C SER A 56 11.74 8.14 -7.35
N LYS A 57 11.47 6.83 -7.31
CA LYS A 57 12.45 5.78 -7.61
C LYS A 57 12.64 5.55 -9.11
N THR A 58 11.56 5.48 -9.88
CA THR A 58 11.61 5.10 -11.31
C THR A 58 11.66 6.30 -12.24
N LYS A 59 11.37 7.50 -11.73
CA LYS A 59 11.22 8.75 -12.52
C LYS A 59 10.13 8.67 -13.59
N LYS A 60 9.33 7.61 -13.60
CA LYS A 60 8.24 7.43 -14.56
C LYS A 60 6.99 8.17 -14.12
N ARG A 61 6.29 8.78 -15.08
CA ARG A 61 4.97 9.37 -14.85
C ARG A 61 3.93 8.26 -14.69
N ARG A 62 3.01 8.47 -13.78
CA ARG A 62 1.92 7.54 -13.53
C ARG A 62 0.63 8.29 -13.24
N ARG A 63 -0.45 7.83 -13.86
CA ARG A 63 -1.80 8.29 -13.55
C ARG A 63 -2.32 7.55 -12.30
N VAL A 64 -2.83 8.30 -11.36
CA VAL A 64 -3.40 7.78 -10.11
C VAL A 64 -4.89 8.11 -10.09
N ASN A 65 -5.67 7.15 -9.64
CA ASN A 65 -7.11 7.30 -9.44
C ASN A 65 -7.44 6.98 -7.98
N LEU A 66 -8.05 7.91 -7.26
CA LEU A 66 -8.49 7.72 -5.88
C LEU A 66 -10.01 7.67 -5.81
N PRO A 67 -10.59 6.68 -5.10
CA PRO A 67 -12.01 6.69 -4.78
C PRO A 67 -12.40 7.97 -4.03
N ARG A 68 -13.60 8.45 -4.30
CA ARG A 68 -14.10 9.72 -3.77
C ARG A 68 -14.11 9.77 -2.23
N ASP A 69 -14.48 8.68 -1.58
CA ASP A 69 -14.49 8.56 -0.12
C ASP A 69 -13.07 8.69 0.47
N LEU A 70 -12.08 8.05 -0.15
CA LEU A 70 -10.68 8.14 0.28
C LEU A 70 -10.10 9.52 0.03
N LEU A 71 -10.41 10.12 -1.12
CA LEU A 71 -10.01 11.50 -1.44
C LEU A 71 -10.56 12.48 -0.41
N ASN A 72 -11.85 12.40 -0.07
CA ASN A 72 -12.49 13.27 0.91
C ASN A 72 -11.82 13.14 2.29
N GLN A 73 -11.51 11.91 2.73
CA GLN A 73 -10.83 11.69 4.00
C GLN A 73 -9.40 12.26 4.01
N ILE A 74 -8.67 12.17 2.90
CA ILE A 74 -7.34 12.76 2.77
C ILE A 74 -7.44 14.28 2.79
N THR A 75 -8.36 14.86 2.03
CA THR A 75 -8.56 16.31 1.96
C THR A 75 -8.92 16.90 3.33
N ALA A 76 -9.74 16.21 4.11
CA ALA A 76 -10.14 16.66 5.44
C ALA A 76 -8.98 16.77 6.46
N GLN A 77 -7.88 16.02 6.26
CA GLN A 77 -6.69 16.07 7.12
C GLN A 77 -5.48 16.75 6.47
N ALA A 78 -5.58 17.11 5.20
CA ALA A 78 -4.47 17.69 4.45
C ALA A 78 -4.03 19.03 5.05
N GLY A 79 -2.73 19.27 5.05
CA GLY A 79 -2.18 20.59 5.36
C GLY A 79 -2.18 21.49 4.12
N GLU A 80 -1.71 22.71 4.28
CA GLU A 80 -1.65 23.71 3.20
C GLU A 80 -0.82 23.20 2.01
N VAL A 81 0.35 22.62 2.27
CA VAL A 81 1.30 22.16 1.22
C VAL A 81 1.19 20.66 0.95
N TRP A 82 1.04 19.86 2.00
CA TRP A 82 1.15 18.41 1.93
C TRP A 82 -0.17 17.71 2.29
N ALA A 83 -0.57 16.75 1.47
CA ALA A 83 -1.70 15.87 1.73
C ALA A 83 -1.55 15.09 3.06
N PHE A 84 -0.32 14.80 3.42
CA PHE A 84 0.05 14.10 4.66
C PHE A 84 1.08 14.94 5.42
N PRO A 85 0.66 15.94 6.19
CA PRO A 85 1.56 16.80 6.93
C PRO A 85 2.36 16.02 7.98
N GLY A 86 3.61 16.40 8.15
CA GLY A 86 4.52 15.88 9.15
C GLY A 86 4.33 16.52 10.52
N ARG A 87 5.20 16.13 11.47
CA ARG A 87 5.22 16.75 12.80
C ARG A 87 5.79 18.18 12.76
N LYS A 88 6.77 18.43 11.89
CA LYS A 88 7.40 19.75 11.73
C LYS A 88 6.64 20.55 10.67
N PRO A 89 6.40 21.85 10.91
CA PRO A 89 5.78 22.73 9.92
C PRO A 89 6.50 22.68 8.57
N GLY A 90 5.78 22.75 7.49
CA GLY A 90 6.32 22.75 6.12
C GLY A 90 6.86 21.40 5.61
N GLN A 91 6.91 20.37 6.46
CA GLN A 91 7.37 19.04 6.07
C GLN A 91 6.22 18.06 5.92
N HIS A 92 6.36 17.13 4.97
CA HIS A 92 5.45 16.00 4.86
C HIS A 92 5.79 14.90 5.89
N ARG A 93 4.85 14.02 6.11
CA ARG A 93 5.02 12.82 6.94
C ARG A 93 6.18 11.95 6.44
N THR A 94 6.96 11.41 7.36
CA THR A 94 8.12 10.58 7.00
C THR A 94 7.72 9.13 6.73
N ARG A 95 8.45 8.45 5.84
CA ARG A 95 8.31 7.01 5.62
C ARG A 95 8.56 6.21 6.90
N GLN A 96 9.50 6.67 7.72
CA GLN A 96 9.86 6.06 9.00
C GLN A 96 8.69 6.09 9.98
N ALA A 97 7.98 7.22 10.07
CA ALA A 97 6.79 7.32 10.93
C ALA A 97 5.68 6.34 10.53
N VAL A 98 5.44 6.18 9.24
CA VAL A 98 4.48 5.19 8.73
C VAL A 98 4.97 3.77 9.00
N TRP A 99 6.24 3.49 8.78
CA TRP A 99 6.86 2.18 9.02
C TRP A 99 6.77 1.78 10.50
N ALA A 100 7.13 2.68 11.41
CA ALA A 100 7.10 2.42 12.86
C ALA A 100 5.67 2.11 13.33
N ASP A 101 4.67 2.85 12.85
CA ASP A 101 3.27 2.62 13.20
C ASP A 101 2.75 1.28 12.66
N VAL A 102 3.10 0.93 11.42
CA VAL A 102 2.77 -0.39 10.84
C VAL A 102 3.38 -1.53 11.66
N LYS A 103 4.64 -1.39 12.10
CA LYS A 103 5.31 -2.37 12.97
C LYS A 103 4.62 -2.50 14.33
N ARG A 104 4.25 -1.37 14.94
CA ARG A 104 3.50 -1.34 16.18
C ARG A 104 2.15 -2.06 16.03
N ALA A 105 1.40 -1.76 14.99
CA ALA A 105 0.10 -2.37 14.70
C ALA A 105 0.22 -3.89 14.48
N ALA A 106 1.17 -4.33 13.67
CA ALA A 106 1.41 -5.75 13.41
C ALA A 106 1.77 -6.52 14.71
N LYS A 107 2.60 -5.92 15.58
CA LYS A 107 2.95 -6.50 16.89
C LYS A 107 1.72 -6.61 17.80
N ALA A 108 0.87 -5.59 17.84
CA ALA A 108 -0.34 -5.59 18.68
C ALA A 108 -1.29 -6.74 18.33
N PHE A 109 -1.40 -7.12 17.06
CA PHE A 109 -2.19 -8.26 16.60
C PHE A 109 -1.40 -9.57 16.49
N ARG A 110 -0.17 -9.62 17.01
CA ARG A 110 0.71 -10.80 16.98
C ARG A 110 0.85 -11.42 15.58
N ILE A 111 0.87 -10.56 14.55
CA ILE A 111 1.05 -10.99 13.17
C ILE A 111 2.48 -11.47 12.99
N ARG A 112 2.66 -12.74 12.60
CA ARG A 112 3.99 -13.38 12.47
C ARG A 112 4.77 -12.89 11.25
N GLN A 113 4.06 -12.47 10.23
CA GLN A 113 4.65 -12.00 8.97
C GLN A 113 5.43 -10.70 9.17
N ASN A 114 6.47 -10.52 8.36
CA ASN A 114 7.22 -9.26 8.34
C ASN A 114 6.45 -8.16 7.62
N VAL A 115 5.54 -7.51 8.35
CA VAL A 115 4.67 -6.46 7.82
C VAL A 115 5.40 -5.11 7.77
N ALA A 116 5.27 -4.42 6.64
CA ALA A 116 5.74 -3.05 6.45
C ALA A 116 4.83 -2.32 5.43
N PRO A 117 4.95 -1.01 5.22
CA PRO A 117 4.15 -0.30 4.23
C PRO A 117 4.21 -0.90 2.82
N HIS A 118 5.29 -1.56 2.46
CA HIS A 118 5.41 -2.26 1.18
C HIS A 118 4.50 -3.50 1.06
N SER A 119 4.06 -4.08 2.17
CA SER A 119 3.10 -5.19 2.17
C SER A 119 1.75 -4.79 1.56
N PHE A 120 1.30 -3.56 1.78
CA PHE A 120 0.05 -3.04 1.17
C PHE A 120 0.15 -2.97 -0.37
N ARG A 121 1.31 -2.58 -0.88
CA ARG A 121 1.57 -2.58 -2.33
C ARG A 121 1.62 -4.01 -2.90
N LYS A 122 2.12 -4.99 -2.15
CA LYS A 122 2.08 -6.40 -2.54
C LYS A 122 0.64 -6.91 -2.63
N VAL A 123 -0.19 -6.57 -1.66
CA VAL A 123 -1.61 -6.93 -1.68
C VAL A 123 -2.32 -6.33 -2.89
N TYR A 124 -2.08 -5.03 -3.19
CA TYR A 124 -2.59 -4.42 -4.41
C TYR A 124 -2.21 -5.21 -5.68
N ALA A 125 -0.94 -5.63 -5.79
CA ALA A 125 -0.46 -6.39 -6.94
C ALA A 125 -1.21 -7.71 -7.11
N VAL A 126 -1.38 -8.46 -6.03
CA VAL A 126 -2.09 -9.75 -6.02
C VAL A 126 -3.59 -9.56 -6.33
N GLU A 127 -4.25 -8.57 -5.70
CA GLU A 127 -5.65 -8.28 -5.97
C GLU A 127 -5.88 -7.79 -7.40
N LEU A 128 -4.96 -7.00 -7.96
CA LEU A 128 -5.04 -6.58 -9.36
C LEU A 128 -4.91 -7.77 -10.30
N LEU A 129 -3.95 -8.69 -10.03
CA LEU A 129 -3.78 -9.88 -10.85
C LEU A 129 -5.02 -10.78 -10.79
N ARG A 130 -5.58 -11.03 -9.61
CA ARG A 130 -6.80 -11.83 -9.45
C ARG A 130 -7.99 -11.26 -10.24
N ARG A 131 -8.05 -9.92 -10.37
CA ARG A 131 -9.11 -9.25 -11.13
C ARG A 131 -8.89 -9.28 -12.64
N CYS A 132 -7.65 -9.16 -13.11
CA CYS A 132 -7.39 -8.98 -14.55
C CYS A 132 -6.73 -10.19 -15.22
N GLY A 133 -6.18 -11.16 -14.46
CA GLY A 133 -5.48 -12.34 -15.00
C GLY A 133 -4.19 -12.03 -15.78
N ASP A 134 -3.78 -10.77 -15.86
CA ASP A 134 -2.68 -10.31 -16.73
C ASP A 134 -1.50 -9.76 -15.92
N VAL A 135 -0.41 -10.52 -15.86
CA VAL A 135 0.84 -10.14 -15.17
C VAL A 135 1.47 -8.88 -15.78
N LYS A 136 1.41 -8.71 -17.10
CA LYS A 136 1.95 -7.52 -17.77
C LYS A 136 1.17 -6.27 -17.37
N ARG A 137 -0.13 -6.38 -17.17
CA ARG A 137 -0.96 -5.29 -16.65
C ARG A 137 -0.56 -4.90 -15.22
N VAL A 138 -0.30 -5.88 -14.36
CA VAL A 138 0.19 -5.63 -12.99
C VAL A 138 1.56 -4.98 -13.00
N GLN A 139 2.48 -5.48 -13.84
CA GLN A 139 3.81 -4.90 -14.02
C GLN A 139 3.75 -3.43 -14.43
N ARG A 140 2.92 -3.10 -15.43
CA ARG A 140 2.69 -1.71 -15.87
C ARG A 140 2.10 -0.86 -14.74
N ALA A 141 1.09 -1.39 -14.05
CA ALA A 141 0.44 -0.70 -12.94
C ALA A 141 1.40 -0.41 -11.77
N LEU A 142 2.42 -1.22 -11.57
CA LEU A 142 3.44 -1.04 -10.54
C LEU A 142 4.69 -0.29 -11.04
N ASN A 143 4.79 0.05 -12.32
CA ASN A 143 6.02 0.58 -12.92
C ASN A 143 7.26 -0.28 -12.60
N HIS A 144 7.09 -1.61 -12.52
CA HIS A 144 8.21 -2.52 -12.31
C HIS A 144 9.03 -2.63 -13.60
N SER A 145 10.35 -2.49 -13.48
CA SER A 145 11.28 -2.72 -14.59
C SER A 145 11.41 -4.20 -14.95
N ASP A 146 11.13 -5.09 -13.97
CA ASP A 146 11.29 -6.53 -14.11
C ASP A 146 9.99 -7.26 -13.74
N CYS A 147 9.59 -8.18 -14.62
CA CYS A 147 8.42 -9.04 -14.45
C CYS A 147 8.63 -10.07 -13.31
N ALA A 148 9.87 -10.50 -13.08
CA ALA A 148 10.21 -11.48 -12.04
C ALA A 148 9.78 -10.98 -10.65
N THR A 149 9.98 -9.69 -10.34
CA THR A 149 9.55 -9.10 -9.08
C THR A 149 8.04 -9.20 -8.89
N THR A 150 7.25 -9.07 -9.95
CA THR A 150 5.78 -9.21 -9.90
C THR A 150 5.38 -10.67 -9.71
N MET A 151 6.04 -11.60 -10.40
CA MET A 151 5.78 -13.05 -10.30
C MET A 151 6.05 -13.59 -8.90
N VAL A 152 7.09 -13.13 -8.21
CA VAL A 152 7.37 -13.53 -6.82
C VAL A 152 6.20 -13.20 -5.89
N TYR A 153 5.52 -12.08 -6.09
CA TYR A 153 4.35 -11.73 -5.27
C TYR A 153 3.16 -12.63 -5.53
N VAL A 154 2.96 -13.01 -6.79
CA VAL A 154 1.90 -13.92 -7.21
C VAL A 154 2.10 -15.31 -6.64
N MET A 155 3.29 -15.88 -6.85
CA MET A 155 3.65 -17.21 -6.35
C MET A 155 3.56 -17.30 -4.82
N ALA A 156 4.02 -16.27 -4.11
CA ALA A 156 3.90 -16.22 -2.65
C ALA A 156 2.44 -16.21 -2.18
N ALA A 157 1.57 -15.49 -2.88
CA ALA A 157 0.14 -15.46 -2.56
C ALA A 157 -0.55 -16.80 -2.83
N GLU A 158 -0.28 -17.42 -3.97
CA GLU A 158 -0.83 -18.74 -4.34
C GLU A 158 -0.41 -19.84 -3.38
N LEU A 159 0.87 -19.86 -2.97
CA LEU A 159 1.38 -20.81 -1.99
C LEU A 159 0.71 -20.66 -0.62
N LEU A 160 0.44 -19.43 -0.18
CA LEU A 160 -0.28 -19.18 1.08
C LEU A 160 -1.73 -19.61 0.99
N ASP A 161 -2.40 -19.35 -0.12
CA ASP A 161 -3.78 -19.76 -0.35
C ASP A 161 -3.90 -21.30 -0.46
N ALA A 162 -2.93 -21.98 -1.10
CA ALA A 162 -2.87 -23.45 -1.18
C ALA A 162 -2.67 -24.09 0.19
N LYS A 163 -1.73 -23.60 1.00
CA LYS A 163 -1.51 -24.08 2.38
C LYS A 163 -2.73 -23.96 3.28
N ARG A 164 -3.62 -22.99 3.01
CA ARG A 164 -4.87 -22.81 3.78
C ARG A 164 -5.97 -23.76 3.33
N ARG A 165 -6.14 -23.95 2.02
CA ARG A 165 -7.10 -24.93 1.48
C ARG A 165 -6.79 -26.35 1.98
N GLY A 166 -5.50 -26.68 2.12
CA GLY A 166 -5.07 -27.96 2.70
C GLY A 166 -5.33 -28.13 4.21
N LYS A 167 -5.48 -27.03 4.96
CA LYS A 167 -5.79 -27.05 6.41
C LYS A 167 -7.29 -27.00 6.73
N SER A 168 -8.16 -26.79 5.74
CA SER A 168 -9.61 -26.66 5.89
C SER A 168 -10.36 -27.95 5.55
N LYS A 169 -9.70 -29.12 5.46
CA LYS A 169 -10.43 -30.39 5.42
C LYS A 169 -10.78 -30.77 6.86
N PRO A 170 -12.07 -30.77 7.26
CA PRO A 170 -12.50 -31.40 8.51
C PRO A 170 -12.30 -32.90 8.39
N SER A 171 -11.78 -33.50 9.44
CA SER A 171 -11.86 -34.95 9.69
C SER A 171 -13.29 -35.35 9.90
#